data_c7cd9e7ca19c4bdcf3c240bb40e606bf
#
_entry.id   c7cd9e7ca19c4bdcf3c240bb40e606bf
#
_cell.length_a   1.000
_cell.length_b   1.000
_cell.length_c   1.000
_cell.angle_alpha   90.00
_cell.angle_beta   90.00
_cell.angle_gamma   90.00
#
_symmetry.space_group_name_H-M   'P 1'
#
loop_
_entity.id
_entity.type
_entity.pdbx_description
1 polymer ?
#
loop_
_entity_poly.entity_id
_entity_poly.type
_entity_poly.pdbx_seq_one_letter_code
_entity_poly.pdbx_strand_id
1 'polypeptide(L)' 'MSQTCDHTLDTSGLFCPEPVMMLHNKIRDMALGEVLEVIATDPATTRDIPKFCNFLGHELIEQSESDDIYRYLVRKA' A
#
# COMPACT_ATOMS: atom_id res chain seq x y z
N MET A 1 11.56 13.03 10.56
CA MET A 1 12.15 11.72 10.35
C MET A 1 11.21 10.81 9.55
N SER A 2 11.74 10.13 8.56
CA SER A 2 10.88 9.31 7.72
C SER A 2 10.44 8.04 8.45
N GLN A 3 9.24 7.57 8.12
CA GLN A 3 8.71 6.33 8.65
C GLN A 3 9.54 5.15 8.13
N THR A 4 9.94 4.25 9.02
CA THR A 4 10.65 3.03 8.63
C THR A 4 9.62 2.01 8.15
N CYS A 5 9.93 1.28 7.10
CA CYS A 5 9.07 0.20 6.62
C CYS A 5 9.83 -1.13 6.67
N ASP A 6 9.08 -2.18 6.96
CA ASP A 6 9.65 -3.53 7.07
C ASP A 6 9.68 -4.23 5.73
N HIS A 7 8.77 -3.84 4.83
CA HIS A 7 8.64 -4.45 3.51
C HIS A 7 8.33 -3.36 2.47
N THR A 8 8.64 -3.66 1.21
CA THR A 8 8.33 -2.79 0.09
C THR A 8 7.66 -3.60 -1.01
N LEU A 9 6.57 -3.06 -1.56
CA LEU A 9 5.84 -3.67 -2.66
C LEU A 9 5.78 -2.67 -3.81
N ASP A 10 6.43 -3.00 -4.92
CA ASP A 10 6.44 -2.15 -6.09
C ASP A 10 5.40 -2.67 -7.09
N THR A 11 4.34 -1.88 -7.29
CA THR A 11 3.29 -2.21 -8.25
C THR A 11 3.31 -1.23 -9.43
N SER A 12 4.47 -0.63 -9.71
CA SER A 12 4.62 0.31 -10.81
C SER A 12 4.26 -0.38 -12.13
N GLY A 13 3.51 0.34 -12.98
CA GLY A 13 3.11 -0.17 -14.28
C GLY A 13 1.90 -1.09 -14.26
N LEU A 14 1.41 -1.46 -13.08
CA LEU A 14 0.23 -2.31 -12.97
C LEU A 14 -1.01 -1.45 -12.79
N PHE A 15 -2.15 -1.98 -13.26
CA PHE A 15 -3.44 -1.28 -13.20
C PHE A 15 -4.44 -2.07 -12.37
N CYS A 16 -5.43 -1.35 -11.84
CA CYS A 16 -6.51 -1.96 -11.07
C CYS A 16 -7.09 -3.16 -11.82
N PRO A 17 -7.30 -4.31 -11.15
CA PRO A 17 -7.22 -4.51 -9.69
C PRO A 17 -5.87 -5.08 -9.19
N GLU A 18 -4.86 -5.15 -10.05
CA GLU A 18 -3.62 -5.84 -9.72
C GLU A 18 -2.88 -5.26 -8.50
N PRO A 19 -2.73 -3.92 -8.35
CA PRO A 19 -2.03 -3.41 -7.18
C PRO A 19 -2.66 -3.86 -5.86
N VAL A 20 -3.98 -3.82 -5.77
CA VAL A 20 -4.69 -4.24 -4.56
C VAL A 20 -4.57 -5.74 -4.33
N MET A 21 -4.59 -6.52 -5.40
CA MET A 21 -4.41 -7.97 -5.28
C MET A 21 -3.03 -8.32 -4.76
N MET A 22 -2.00 -7.64 -5.26
CA MET A 22 -0.64 -7.85 -4.78
C MET A 22 -0.49 -7.40 -3.33
N LEU A 23 -1.11 -6.27 -2.98
CA LEU A 23 -1.11 -5.76 -1.61
C LEU A 23 -1.74 -6.79 -0.66
N HIS A 24 -2.86 -7.36 -1.06
CA HIS A 24 -3.55 -8.36 -0.25
C HIS A 24 -2.63 -9.57 0.03
N ASN A 25 -1.98 -10.06 -1.01
CA ASN A 25 -1.10 -11.21 -0.88
C ASN A 25 0.12 -10.89 -0.01
N LYS A 26 0.69 -9.70 -0.18
CA LYS A 26 1.86 -9.31 0.60
C LYS A 26 1.53 -9.15 2.08
N ILE A 27 0.42 -8.49 2.38
CA ILE A 27 0.01 -8.29 3.78
C ILE A 27 -0.26 -9.61 4.47
N ARG A 28 -0.82 -10.58 3.75
CA ARG A 28 -1.08 -11.89 4.33
C ARG A 28 0.20 -12.55 4.85
N ASP A 29 1.33 -12.30 4.18
CA ASP A 29 2.62 -12.90 4.56
C ASP A 29 3.36 -12.09 5.62
N MET A 30 2.84 -10.93 6.02
CA MET A 30 3.47 -10.07 7.01
C MET A 30 3.02 -10.41 8.42
N ALA A 31 3.84 -10.05 9.41
CA ALA A 31 3.46 -10.16 10.81
C ALA A 31 2.65 -8.93 11.24
N LEU A 32 1.84 -9.10 12.28
CA LEU A 32 1.05 -8.00 12.82
C LEU A 32 1.96 -6.85 13.26
N GLY A 33 1.58 -5.64 12.93
CA GLY A 33 2.34 -4.44 13.29
C GLY A 33 3.44 -4.08 12.32
N GLU A 34 3.74 -4.93 11.36
CA GLU A 34 4.74 -4.59 10.35
C GLU A 34 4.21 -3.56 9.37
N VAL A 35 5.12 -2.75 8.83
CA VAL A 35 4.79 -1.65 7.93
C VAL A 35 5.24 -2.00 6.52
N LEU A 36 4.35 -1.80 5.56
CA LEU A 36 4.60 -2.06 4.15
C LEU A 36 4.56 -0.74 3.37
N GLU A 37 5.60 -0.50 2.58
CA GLU A 37 5.60 0.61 1.64
C GLU A 37 5.08 0.10 0.29
N VAL A 38 4.01 0.71 -0.21
CA VAL A 38 3.45 0.35 -1.52
C VAL A 38 3.75 1.49 -2.49
N ILE A 39 4.30 1.14 -3.64
CA ILE A 39 4.58 2.10 -4.71
C ILE A 39 3.69 1.73 -5.90
N ALA A 40 2.98 2.71 -6.43
CA ALA A 40 2.03 2.48 -7.52
C ALA A 40 2.07 3.63 -8.51
N THR A 41 1.65 3.37 -9.74
CA THR A 41 1.55 4.40 -10.78
C THR A 41 0.13 4.56 -11.29
N ASP A 42 -0.80 3.68 -10.87
CA ASP A 42 -2.21 3.76 -11.27
C ASP A 42 -2.96 4.72 -10.36
N PRO A 43 -3.54 5.82 -10.89
CA PRO A 43 -4.32 6.75 -10.06
C PRO A 43 -5.47 6.12 -9.29
N ALA A 44 -6.01 5.01 -9.78
CA ALA A 44 -7.10 4.32 -9.08
C ALA A 44 -6.68 3.82 -7.70
N THR A 45 -5.38 3.63 -7.46
CA THR A 45 -4.89 3.21 -6.14
C THR A 45 -5.18 4.25 -5.07
N THR A 46 -5.33 5.52 -5.42
CA THR A 46 -5.66 6.57 -4.45
C THR A 46 -7.02 6.33 -3.80
N ARG A 47 -7.87 5.57 -4.45
CA ARG A 47 -9.18 5.18 -3.93
C ARG A 47 -9.14 3.76 -3.39
N ASP A 48 -8.51 2.86 -4.14
CA ASP A 48 -8.59 1.42 -3.86
C ASP A 48 -7.78 1.02 -2.63
N ILE A 49 -6.59 1.59 -2.43
CA ILE A 49 -5.75 1.22 -1.29
C ILE A 49 -6.32 1.71 0.03
N PRO A 50 -6.77 2.98 0.16
CA PRO A 50 -7.44 3.39 1.39
C PRO A 50 -8.69 2.57 1.70
N LYS A 51 -9.46 2.23 0.67
CA LYS A 51 -10.64 1.39 0.82
C LYS A 51 -10.29 0.01 1.34
N PHE A 52 -9.24 -0.58 0.79
CA PHE A 52 -8.74 -1.89 1.21
C PHE A 52 -8.34 -1.85 2.69
N CYS A 53 -7.58 -0.83 3.08
CA CYS A 53 -7.13 -0.71 4.46
C CYS A 53 -8.30 -0.55 5.41
N ASN A 54 -9.27 0.29 5.05
CA ASN A 54 -10.45 0.51 5.88
C ASN A 54 -11.29 -0.76 6.01
N PHE A 55 -11.47 -1.46 4.91
CA PHE A 55 -12.33 -2.66 4.88
C PHE A 55 -11.75 -3.78 5.73
N LEU A 56 -10.43 -3.97 5.69
CA LEU A 56 -9.77 -5.05 6.42
C LEU A 56 -9.18 -4.62 7.76
N GLY A 57 -9.34 -3.35 8.12
CA GLY A 57 -8.91 -2.86 9.42
C GLY A 57 -7.41 -2.60 9.54
N HIS A 58 -6.71 -2.45 8.42
CA HIS A 58 -5.30 -2.08 8.46
C HIS A 58 -5.16 -0.57 8.56
N GLU A 59 -4.01 -0.12 9.08
CA GLU A 59 -3.76 1.31 9.25
C GLU A 59 -3.03 1.88 8.04
N LEU A 60 -3.62 2.88 7.39
CA LEU A 60 -2.95 3.64 6.35
C LEU A 60 -2.21 4.79 7.04
N ILE A 61 -0.89 4.60 7.24
CA ILE A 61 -0.09 5.54 8.02
C ILE A 61 0.17 6.81 7.23
N GLU A 62 0.49 6.66 5.94
CA GLU A 62 0.88 7.79 5.11
C GLU A 62 0.47 7.53 3.67
N GLN A 63 0.10 8.60 2.97
CA GLN A 63 -0.24 8.54 1.56
C GLN A 63 0.32 9.79 0.90
N SER A 64 1.10 9.61 -0.17
CA SER A 64 1.69 10.72 -0.88
C SER A 64 1.73 10.48 -2.38
N GLU A 65 1.89 11.56 -3.13
CA GLU A 65 1.95 11.51 -4.58
C GLU A 65 3.01 12.49 -5.07
N SER A 66 3.83 12.06 -6.01
CA SER A 66 4.85 12.91 -6.62
C SER A 66 5.19 12.35 -8.01
N ASP A 67 5.13 13.21 -9.04
CA ASP A 67 5.47 12.83 -10.42
C ASP A 67 4.73 11.58 -10.90
N ASP A 68 3.42 11.51 -10.62
CA ASP A 68 2.55 10.40 -10.99
C ASP A 68 2.92 9.09 -10.33
N ILE A 69 3.70 9.15 -9.25
CA ILE A 69 4.01 7.99 -8.42
C ILE A 69 3.26 8.15 -7.11
N TYR A 70 2.52 7.11 -6.74
CA TYR A 70 1.70 7.09 -5.53
C TYR A 70 2.36 6.18 -4.53
N ARG A 71 2.55 6.67 -3.31
CA ARG A 71 3.25 5.95 -2.27
C ARG A 71 2.38 5.85 -1.02
N TYR A 72 2.32 4.66 -0.46
CA TYR A 72 1.48 4.39 0.70
C TYR A 72 2.28 3.65 1.75
N LEU A 73 2.07 3.99 3.03
CA LEU A 73 2.62 3.22 4.15
C LEU A 73 1.43 2.59 4.88
N VAL A 74 1.42 1.28 4.93
CA VAL A 74 0.32 0.50 5.50
C VAL A 74 0.87 -0.38 6.62
N ARG A 75 0.25 -0.30 7.79
CA ARG A 75 0.60 -1.17 8.91
C ARG A 75 -0.44 -2.28 9.03
N LYS A 76 0.03 -3.52 9.10
CA LYS A 76 -0.84 -4.67 9.25
C LYS A 76 -1.43 -4.69 10.66
N ALA A 77 -2.74 -4.74 10.75
CA ALA A 77 -3.45 -4.82 12.01
C ALA A 77 -4.05 -6.20 12.23
#